data_0f2fb1f0ae54d3189e45fafd8b87cddd
#
_entry.id   0f2fb1f0ae54d3189e45fafd8b87cddd
#
_cell.length_a   1.000
_cell.length_b   1.000
_cell.length_c   1.000
_cell.angle_alpha   90.00
_cell.angle_beta   90.00
_cell.angle_gamma   90.00
#
_symmetry.space_group_name_H-M   'P 1'
#
loop_
_entity.id
_entity.type
_entity.pdbx_description
1 polymer ?
#
loop_
_entity_poly.entity_id
_entity_poly.type
_entity_poly.pdbx_seq_one_letter_code
_entity_poly.pdbx_strand_id
1 'polypeptide(L)'
;MTNQRKPKKALSVADVLSYKPKTIPFEGKWRDAIGLPELKGSWLIYGDSGMGKTSFAMQLGRYLCSINESLWFRTAYDSIEEGLSSSIQEAYKRTGMANVARRFLLLDKESIEDLQIRLKERRSPDVIFIDSVQYAELTRKTYKELVDMFGAKLFIFISHADGDKPKGALAQSIYYDANVCIYVHGFVANVTKSRYGGSGEIVVSESKRQEFWSIKQ
;
A
#
# COMPACT_ATOMS: atom_id res chain seq x y z
N MET A 1 -36.47 -0.99 19.80
CA MET A 1 -35.59 -1.90 20.53
C MET A 1 -34.15 -1.51 20.18
N THR A 2 -33.46 -0.86 21.10
CA THR A 2 -32.07 -0.42 20.94
C THR A 2 -31.16 -1.66 20.98
N ASN A 3 -30.60 -2.03 19.83
CA ASN A 3 -29.66 -3.12 19.73
C ASN A 3 -28.36 -2.71 20.45
N GLN A 4 -28.23 -3.00 21.74
CA GLN A 4 -27.03 -2.70 22.53
C GLN A 4 -25.86 -3.55 21.97
N ARG A 5 -24.95 -2.88 21.27
CA ARG A 5 -23.72 -3.48 20.74
C ARG A 5 -22.87 -4.01 21.90
N LYS A 6 -22.77 -5.31 22.04
CA LYS A 6 -21.88 -5.93 23.06
C LYS A 6 -20.42 -5.62 22.71
N PRO A 7 -19.59 -5.27 23.70
CA PRO A 7 -18.16 -5.10 23.47
C PRO A 7 -17.51 -6.42 23.00
N LYS A 8 -16.43 -6.31 22.22
CA LYS A 8 -15.64 -7.49 21.85
C LYS A 8 -15.06 -8.14 23.12
N LYS A 9 -14.94 -9.49 23.12
CA LYS A 9 -14.28 -10.22 24.21
C LYS A 9 -12.84 -9.74 24.38
N ALA A 10 -12.44 -9.46 25.60
CA ALA A 10 -11.04 -9.24 25.93
C ALA A 10 -10.23 -10.55 25.72
N LEU A 11 -9.02 -10.41 25.18
CA LEU A 11 -8.14 -11.55 24.91
C LEU A 11 -7.25 -11.83 26.11
N SER A 12 -7.11 -13.09 26.49
CA SER A 12 -6.13 -13.53 27.48
C SER A 12 -4.72 -13.57 26.88
N VAL A 13 -3.70 -13.67 27.73
CA VAL A 13 -2.31 -13.87 27.28
C VAL A 13 -2.20 -15.13 26.41
N ALA A 14 -2.89 -16.22 26.77
CA ALA A 14 -2.89 -17.45 25.99
C ALA A 14 -3.52 -17.25 24.59
N ASP A 15 -4.63 -16.48 24.49
CA ASP A 15 -5.23 -16.14 23.19
C ASP A 15 -4.24 -15.38 22.31
N VAL A 16 -3.50 -14.41 22.88
CA VAL A 16 -2.49 -13.61 22.16
C VAL A 16 -1.32 -14.48 21.71
N LEU A 17 -0.77 -15.33 22.56
CA LEU A 17 0.37 -16.19 22.22
C LEU A 17 0.02 -17.28 21.21
N SER A 18 -1.23 -17.73 21.16
CA SER A 18 -1.72 -18.70 20.18
C SER A 18 -2.10 -18.08 18.83
N TYR A 19 -2.10 -16.75 18.71
CA TYR A 19 -2.47 -16.07 17.48
C TYR A 19 -1.48 -16.38 16.35
N LYS A 20 -2.00 -16.83 15.22
CA LYS A 20 -1.22 -17.11 13.99
C LYS A 20 -1.60 -16.10 12.89
N PRO A 21 -0.81 -15.04 12.72
CA PRO A 21 -1.09 -14.05 11.68
C PRO A 21 -0.92 -14.63 10.28
N LYS A 22 -1.76 -14.19 9.35
CA LYS A 22 -1.53 -14.41 7.91
C LYS A 22 -0.48 -13.41 7.44
N THR A 23 0.76 -13.86 7.30
CA THR A 23 1.88 -13.03 6.86
C THR A 23 2.08 -13.08 5.35
N ILE A 24 2.67 -12.04 4.79
CA ILE A 24 3.16 -12.01 3.42
C ILE A 24 4.59 -12.58 3.44
N PRO A 25 4.88 -13.68 2.75
CA PRO A 25 6.19 -14.33 2.79
C PRO A 25 7.20 -13.61 1.90
N PHE A 26 7.54 -12.38 2.24
CA PHE A 26 8.55 -11.62 1.51
C PHE A 26 9.90 -12.31 1.53
N GLU A 27 10.65 -12.19 0.43
CA GLU A 27 11.98 -12.77 0.23
C GLU A 27 12.96 -11.72 -0.31
N GLY A 28 14.28 -11.98 -0.15
CA GLY A 28 15.36 -11.12 -0.62
C GLY A 28 15.18 -9.67 -0.18
N LYS A 29 15.46 -8.73 -1.06
CA LYS A 29 15.41 -7.28 -0.77
C LYS A 29 14.09 -6.80 -0.17
N TRP A 30 12.97 -7.43 -0.50
CA TRP A 30 11.66 -7.07 0.06
C TRP A 30 11.57 -7.47 1.54
N ARG A 31 12.07 -8.66 1.88
CA ARG A 31 12.13 -9.12 3.27
C ARG A 31 13.10 -8.30 4.10
N ASP A 32 14.27 -7.99 3.55
CA ASP A 32 15.29 -7.21 4.24
C ASP A 32 14.78 -5.79 4.55
N ALA A 33 14.10 -5.17 3.59
CA ALA A 33 13.57 -3.82 3.75
C ALA A 33 12.30 -3.73 4.59
N ILE A 34 11.35 -4.66 4.45
CA ILE A 34 10.01 -4.55 5.04
C ILE A 34 9.80 -5.54 6.20
N GLY A 35 10.49 -6.68 6.19
CA GLY A 35 10.29 -7.78 7.14
C GLY A 35 9.23 -8.78 6.66
N LEU A 36 8.50 -9.39 7.61
CA LEU A 36 7.40 -10.33 7.36
C LEU A 36 6.06 -9.72 7.78
N PRO A 37 5.48 -8.83 7.00
CA PRO A 37 4.28 -8.12 7.38
C PRO A 37 3.03 -9.02 7.35
N GLU A 38 2.05 -8.68 8.19
CA GLU A 38 0.72 -9.26 8.07
C GLU A 38 0.00 -8.72 6.83
N LEU A 39 -0.83 -9.58 6.21
CA LEU A 39 -1.70 -9.21 5.09
C LEU A 39 -2.95 -8.48 5.61
N LYS A 40 -2.77 -7.39 6.33
CA LYS A 40 -3.86 -6.55 6.85
C LYS A 40 -3.36 -5.18 7.31
N GLY A 41 -4.33 -4.30 7.57
CA GLY A 41 -4.06 -2.97 8.10
C GLY A 41 -3.69 -1.95 7.03
N SER A 42 -2.87 -0.98 7.37
CA SER A 42 -2.50 0.09 6.46
C SER A 42 -1.00 0.30 6.34
N TRP A 43 -0.55 0.66 5.14
CA TRP A 43 0.79 1.14 4.82
C TRP A 43 0.69 2.52 4.18
N LEU A 44 1.79 3.26 4.20
CA LEU A 44 1.92 4.54 3.53
C LEU A 44 3.16 4.59 2.66
N ILE A 45 2.98 4.89 1.37
CA ILE A 45 4.05 5.26 0.44
C ILE A 45 3.95 6.76 0.22
N TYR A 46 5.01 7.52 0.44
CA TYR A 46 4.97 8.96 0.25
C TYR A 46 6.28 9.48 -0.37
N GLY A 47 6.21 10.64 -0.99
CA GLY A 47 7.35 11.27 -1.67
C GLY A 47 6.88 12.36 -2.64
N ASP A 48 7.81 13.15 -3.15
CA ASP A 48 7.51 14.21 -4.10
C ASP A 48 7.04 13.67 -5.46
N SER A 49 6.39 14.54 -6.25
CA SER A 49 6.01 14.20 -7.62
C SER A 49 7.24 13.85 -8.45
N GLY A 50 7.12 12.87 -9.35
CA GLY A 50 8.20 12.45 -10.24
C GLY A 50 9.29 11.58 -9.59
N MET A 51 9.27 11.32 -8.26
CA MET A 51 10.32 10.58 -7.56
C MET A 51 10.20 9.05 -7.64
N GLY A 52 9.20 8.53 -8.35
CA GLY A 52 9.07 7.09 -8.62
C GLY A 52 8.04 6.34 -7.77
N LYS A 53 7.16 7.02 -7.00
CA LYS A 53 6.12 6.39 -6.16
C LYS A 53 5.26 5.38 -6.94
N THR A 54 4.67 5.80 -8.05
CA THR A 54 3.81 4.95 -8.90
C THR A 54 4.59 3.73 -9.41
N SER A 55 5.83 3.92 -9.88
CA SER A 55 6.68 2.80 -10.32
C SER A 55 6.99 1.82 -9.19
N PHE A 56 7.27 2.33 -8.00
CA PHE A 56 7.49 1.50 -6.82
C PHE A 56 6.23 0.73 -6.42
N ALA A 57 5.07 1.41 -6.37
CA ALA A 57 3.79 0.78 -6.05
C ALA A 57 3.44 -0.34 -7.05
N MET A 58 3.67 -0.13 -8.35
CA MET A 58 3.48 -1.15 -9.38
C MET A 58 4.45 -2.33 -9.20
N GLN A 59 5.73 -2.08 -8.88
CA GLN A 59 6.70 -3.15 -8.61
C GLN A 59 6.31 -3.97 -7.38
N LEU A 60 5.89 -3.31 -6.30
CA LEU A 60 5.39 -3.96 -5.10
C LEU A 60 4.13 -4.79 -5.40
N GLY A 61 3.16 -4.21 -6.10
CA GLY A 61 1.92 -4.89 -6.50
C GLY A 61 2.18 -6.10 -7.39
N ARG A 62 3.09 -5.98 -8.38
CA ARG A 62 3.53 -7.11 -9.20
C ARG A 62 4.17 -8.21 -8.35
N TYR A 63 5.05 -7.84 -7.44
CA TYR A 63 5.72 -8.79 -6.55
C TYR A 63 4.70 -9.53 -5.68
N LEU A 64 3.75 -8.81 -5.05
CA LEU A 64 2.68 -9.40 -4.26
C LEU A 64 1.83 -10.39 -5.05
N CYS A 65 1.53 -10.08 -6.31
CA CYS A 65 0.83 -10.99 -7.21
C CYS A 65 1.65 -12.22 -7.63
N SER A 66 2.98 -12.19 -7.51
CA SER A 66 3.90 -13.24 -8.00
C SER A 66 4.48 -14.10 -6.89
N ILE A 67 4.46 -13.66 -5.64
CA ILE A 67 5.26 -14.20 -4.54
C ILE A 67 4.95 -15.66 -4.18
N ASN A 68 3.71 -16.09 -4.39
CA ASN A 68 3.34 -17.48 -4.14
C ASN A 68 2.08 -17.84 -4.94
N GLU A 69 2.17 -18.83 -5.82
CA GLU A 69 1.02 -19.28 -6.60
C GLU A 69 -0.10 -19.87 -5.75
N SER A 70 0.20 -20.42 -4.59
CA SER A 70 -0.80 -20.98 -3.67
C SER A 70 -1.54 -19.92 -2.84
N LEU A 71 -0.97 -18.75 -2.62
CA LEU A 71 -1.58 -17.68 -1.81
C LEU A 71 -2.53 -16.77 -2.61
N TRP A 72 -2.39 -16.72 -3.94
CA TRP A 72 -3.31 -16.04 -4.87
C TRP A 72 -3.78 -14.66 -4.41
N PHE A 73 -2.85 -13.78 -4.00
CA PHE A 73 -3.22 -12.40 -3.67
C PHE A 73 -3.74 -11.68 -4.91
N ARG A 74 -4.93 -11.10 -4.77
CA ARG A 74 -5.49 -10.19 -5.75
C ARG A 74 -5.20 -8.77 -5.28
N THR A 75 -4.68 -7.98 -6.17
CA THR A 75 -4.32 -6.59 -5.90
C THR A 75 -5.18 -5.67 -6.76
N ALA A 76 -5.69 -4.60 -6.17
CA ALA A 76 -6.27 -3.49 -6.91
C ALA A 76 -5.41 -2.24 -6.72
N TYR A 77 -5.33 -1.45 -7.76
CA TYR A 77 -4.71 -0.13 -7.74
C TYR A 77 -5.74 0.89 -8.19
N ASP A 78 -6.21 1.68 -7.26
CA ASP A 78 -7.14 2.76 -7.53
C ASP A 78 -6.36 4.02 -7.89
N SER A 79 -6.41 4.37 -9.16
CA SER A 79 -5.78 5.55 -9.73
C SER A 79 -6.73 6.75 -9.65
N ILE A 80 -6.98 7.23 -8.43
CA ILE A 80 -7.93 8.33 -8.19
C ILE A 80 -7.43 9.63 -8.83
N GLU A 81 -6.13 9.90 -8.75
CA GLU A 81 -5.53 11.12 -9.28
C GLU A 81 -5.53 11.15 -10.81
N GLU A 82 -4.95 10.13 -11.45
CA GLU A 82 -4.73 10.10 -12.89
C GLU A 82 -5.82 9.34 -13.68
N GLY A 83 -6.39 8.30 -13.07
CA GLY A 83 -7.26 7.35 -13.75
C GLY A 83 -6.51 6.50 -14.78
N LEU A 84 -7.24 5.97 -15.77
CA LEU A 84 -6.64 5.29 -16.91
C LEU A 84 -6.02 6.34 -17.85
N SER A 85 -4.70 6.43 -17.85
CA SER A 85 -3.92 7.42 -18.58
C SER A 85 -2.75 6.78 -19.33
N SER A 86 -2.15 7.54 -20.26
CA SER A 86 -0.92 7.11 -20.93
C SER A 86 0.24 6.94 -19.96
N SER A 87 0.31 7.79 -18.91
CA SER A 87 1.31 7.69 -17.84
C SER A 87 1.21 6.35 -17.09
N ILE A 88 0.00 5.96 -16.70
CA ILE A 88 -0.27 4.66 -16.06
C ILE A 88 0.06 3.51 -17.02
N GLN A 89 -0.34 3.60 -18.30
CA GLN A 89 -0.01 2.59 -19.29
C GLN A 89 1.51 2.40 -19.43
N GLU A 90 2.28 3.47 -19.51
CA GLU A 90 3.74 3.42 -19.57
C GLU A 90 4.36 2.87 -18.27
N ALA A 91 3.79 3.19 -17.11
CA ALA A 91 4.21 2.58 -15.84
C ALA A 91 3.97 1.06 -15.84
N TYR A 92 2.84 0.58 -16.35
CA TYR A 92 2.55 -0.85 -16.51
C TYR A 92 3.55 -1.56 -17.43
N LYS A 93 3.85 -0.98 -18.61
CA LYS A 93 4.85 -1.52 -19.54
C LYS A 93 6.23 -1.61 -18.88
N ARG A 94 6.69 -0.50 -18.31
CA ARG A 94 8.00 -0.37 -17.68
C ARG A 94 8.20 -1.34 -16.50
N THR A 95 7.15 -1.62 -15.76
CA THR A 95 7.20 -2.50 -14.59
C THR A 95 6.82 -3.96 -14.89
N GLY A 96 6.50 -4.30 -16.14
CA GLY A 96 6.21 -5.66 -16.58
C GLY A 96 4.90 -6.24 -16.00
N MET A 97 3.85 -5.40 -15.88
CA MET A 97 2.57 -5.80 -15.28
C MET A 97 1.83 -6.89 -16.07
N ALA A 98 2.16 -7.10 -17.35
CA ALA A 98 1.59 -8.18 -18.17
C ALA A 98 1.73 -9.57 -17.52
N ASN A 99 2.80 -9.79 -16.74
CA ASN A 99 3.06 -11.06 -16.06
C ASN A 99 2.05 -11.38 -14.94
N VAL A 100 1.27 -10.41 -14.51
CA VAL A 100 0.27 -10.55 -13.42
C VAL A 100 -1.13 -10.09 -13.81
N ALA A 101 -1.41 -10.04 -15.13
CA ALA A 101 -2.62 -9.44 -15.72
C ALA A 101 -3.96 -9.91 -15.12
N ARG A 102 -4.04 -11.14 -14.59
CA ARG A 102 -5.28 -11.67 -13.98
C ARG A 102 -5.41 -11.38 -12.49
N ARG A 103 -4.34 -10.89 -11.84
CA ARG A 103 -4.28 -10.73 -10.38
C ARG A 103 -4.14 -9.28 -9.96
N PHE A 104 -3.75 -8.40 -10.85
CA PHE A 104 -3.62 -6.98 -10.63
C PHE A 104 -4.69 -6.23 -11.44
N LEU A 105 -5.53 -5.46 -10.76
CA LEU A 105 -6.65 -4.72 -11.33
C LEU A 105 -6.37 -3.22 -11.23
N LEU A 106 -6.61 -2.47 -12.30
CA LEU A 106 -6.71 -1.01 -12.24
C LEU A 106 -8.17 -0.63 -11.97
N LEU A 107 -8.38 0.23 -10.98
CA LEU A 107 -9.64 0.93 -10.76
C LEU A 107 -9.46 2.35 -11.29
N ASP A 108 -10.42 2.79 -12.11
CA ASP A 108 -10.33 4.07 -12.83
C ASP A 108 -11.11 5.15 -12.08
N LYS A 109 -10.46 5.80 -11.12
CA LYS A 109 -11.04 6.85 -10.28
C LYS A 109 -12.28 6.37 -9.53
N GLU A 110 -12.20 5.20 -8.94
CA GLU A 110 -13.31 4.66 -8.17
C GLU A 110 -13.48 5.44 -6.87
N SER A 111 -14.70 5.82 -6.53
CA SER A 111 -14.99 6.48 -5.26
C SER A 111 -14.75 5.54 -4.07
N ILE A 112 -14.51 6.08 -2.88
CA ILE A 112 -14.36 5.24 -1.67
C ILE A 112 -15.64 4.43 -1.39
N GLU A 113 -16.81 4.98 -1.70
CA GLU A 113 -18.09 4.30 -1.57
C GLU A 113 -18.20 3.11 -2.52
N ASP A 114 -17.83 3.27 -3.80
CA ASP A 114 -17.83 2.19 -4.78
C ASP A 114 -16.76 1.14 -4.45
N LEU A 115 -15.58 1.56 -3.99
CA LEU A 115 -14.55 0.67 -3.48
C LEU A 115 -15.08 -0.17 -2.31
N GLN A 116 -15.82 0.41 -1.37
CA GLN A 116 -16.43 -0.35 -0.27
C GLN A 116 -17.45 -1.37 -0.76
N ILE A 117 -18.24 -1.07 -1.80
CA ILE A 117 -19.17 -2.02 -2.44
C ILE A 117 -18.36 -3.18 -3.05
N ARG A 118 -17.34 -2.87 -3.85
CA ARG A 118 -16.44 -3.85 -4.46
C ARG A 118 -15.77 -4.76 -3.43
N LEU A 119 -15.33 -4.21 -2.31
CA LEU A 119 -14.62 -4.96 -1.27
C LEU A 119 -15.52 -5.94 -0.49
N LYS A 120 -16.84 -5.80 -0.55
CA LYS A 120 -17.81 -6.75 0.00
C LYS A 120 -18.01 -7.98 -0.91
N GLU A 121 -17.61 -7.89 -2.17
CA GLU A 121 -17.76 -9.00 -3.12
C GLU A 121 -16.85 -10.19 -2.77
N ARG A 122 -17.32 -11.41 -3.08
CA ARG A 122 -16.66 -12.68 -2.72
C ARG A 122 -15.21 -12.78 -3.25
N ARG A 123 -14.91 -12.20 -4.41
CA ARG A 123 -13.59 -12.24 -5.06
C ARG A 123 -12.91 -10.90 -5.06
N SER A 124 -13.17 -10.09 -4.04
CA SER A 124 -12.57 -8.77 -3.91
C SER A 124 -11.06 -8.84 -3.66
N PRO A 125 -10.31 -7.78 -4.01
CA PRO A 125 -8.86 -7.71 -3.79
C PRO A 125 -8.49 -7.91 -2.31
N ASP A 126 -7.32 -8.51 -2.07
CA ASP A 126 -6.70 -8.65 -0.75
C ASP A 126 -5.84 -7.44 -0.39
N VAL A 127 -5.22 -6.83 -1.42
CA VAL A 127 -4.37 -5.64 -1.30
C VAL A 127 -4.94 -4.53 -2.17
N ILE A 128 -5.07 -3.35 -1.61
CA ILE A 128 -5.65 -2.20 -2.27
C ILE A 128 -4.67 -1.02 -2.17
N PHE A 129 -4.19 -0.54 -3.32
CA PHE A 129 -3.47 0.73 -3.41
C PHE A 129 -4.48 1.85 -3.67
N ILE A 130 -4.31 2.99 -2.99
CA ILE A 130 -5.13 4.20 -3.14
C ILE A 130 -4.19 5.35 -3.50
N ASP A 131 -4.20 5.77 -4.76
CA ASP A 131 -3.32 6.80 -5.33
C ASP A 131 -4.14 7.99 -5.88
N SER A 132 -4.16 9.13 -5.20
CA SER A 132 -3.46 9.44 -3.96
C SER A 132 -4.44 9.88 -2.86
N VAL A 133 -3.95 9.88 -1.62
CA VAL A 133 -4.70 10.34 -0.42
C VAL A 133 -5.27 11.73 -0.60
N GLN A 134 -4.59 12.60 -1.36
CA GLN A 134 -5.00 13.98 -1.59
C GLN A 134 -6.31 14.11 -2.39
N TYR A 135 -6.62 13.10 -3.20
CA TYR A 135 -7.80 13.10 -4.08
C TYR A 135 -8.87 12.07 -3.66
N ALA A 136 -8.59 11.26 -2.64
CA ALA A 136 -9.47 10.17 -2.22
C ALA A 136 -10.69 10.63 -1.39
N GLU A 137 -10.86 11.94 -1.17
CA GLU A 137 -11.95 12.53 -0.36
C GLU A 137 -12.11 11.88 1.03
N LEU A 138 -11.02 11.29 1.54
CA LEU A 138 -10.98 10.68 2.86
C LEU A 138 -10.76 11.72 3.96
N THR A 139 -11.51 11.58 5.04
CA THR A 139 -11.20 12.20 6.33
C THR A 139 -10.47 11.19 7.22
N ARG A 140 -9.88 11.65 8.33
CA ARG A 140 -9.32 10.74 9.34
C ARG A 140 -10.34 9.72 9.87
N LYS A 141 -11.60 10.12 9.97
CA LYS A 141 -12.69 9.26 10.43
C LYS A 141 -13.00 8.17 9.40
N THR A 142 -13.26 8.57 8.16
CA THR A 142 -13.62 7.63 7.08
C THR A 142 -12.46 6.71 6.70
N TYR A 143 -11.20 7.17 6.79
CA TYR A 143 -10.01 6.32 6.70
C TYR A 143 -10.05 5.19 7.74
N LYS A 144 -10.26 5.53 9.02
CA LYS A 144 -10.33 4.51 10.08
C LYS A 144 -11.49 3.55 9.88
N GLU A 145 -12.66 4.06 9.54
CA GLU A 145 -13.84 3.26 9.24
C GLU A 145 -13.58 2.29 8.08
N LEU A 146 -12.90 2.72 7.01
CA LEU A 146 -12.52 1.87 5.88
C LEU A 146 -11.60 0.73 6.32
N VAL A 147 -10.50 1.04 7.00
CA VAL A 147 -9.52 0.04 7.45
C VAL A 147 -10.14 -0.92 8.48
N ASP A 148 -10.95 -0.44 9.40
CA ASP A 148 -11.61 -1.27 10.42
C ASP A 148 -12.70 -2.16 9.82
N MET A 149 -13.48 -1.66 8.86
CA MET A 149 -14.53 -2.41 8.16
C MET A 149 -13.96 -3.61 7.39
N PHE A 150 -12.81 -3.43 6.78
CA PHE A 150 -12.13 -4.45 5.98
C PHE A 150 -10.84 -4.94 6.66
N GLY A 151 -10.88 -5.19 7.95
CA GLY A 151 -9.73 -5.53 8.79
C GLY A 151 -8.94 -6.79 8.40
N ALA A 152 -9.40 -7.57 7.41
CA ALA A 152 -8.67 -8.70 6.81
C ALA A 152 -7.96 -8.33 5.50
N LYS A 153 -7.96 -7.07 5.10
CA LYS A 153 -7.33 -6.57 3.87
C LYS A 153 -6.18 -5.62 4.19
N LEU A 154 -5.25 -5.51 3.26
CA LEU A 154 -4.13 -4.57 3.32
C LEU A 154 -4.43 -3.35 2.44
N PHE A 155 -4.46 -2.18 3.03
CA PHE A 155 -4.56 -0.90 2.33
C PHE A 155 -3.18 -0.25 2.24
N ILE A 156 -2.78 0.15 1.04
CA ILE A 156 -1.52 0.85 0.77
C ILE A 156 -1.87 2.23 0.21
N PHE A 157 -1.78 3.22 1.07
CA PHE A 157 -2.07 4.61 0.72
C PHE A 157 -0.84 5.25 0.09
N ILE A 158 -1.05 6.00 -0.98
CA ILE A 158 0.00 6.77 -1.65
C ILE A 158 -0.26 8.25 -1.39
N SER A 159 0.78 9.00 -1.04
CA SER A 159 0.69 10.42 -0.71
C SER A 159 1.84 11.23 -1.31
N HIS A 160 1.58 12.49 -1.56
CA HIS A 160 2.65 13.46 -1.78
C HIS A 160 3.45 13.69 -0.49
N ALA A 161 4.65 14.23 -0.63
CA ALA A 161 5.47 14.69 0.47
C ALA A 161 5.52 16.23 0.53
N ASP A 162 5.96 16.72 1.69
CA ASP A 162 6.39 18.09 1.94
C ASP A 162 7.73 17.98 2.70
N GLY A 163 8.82 18.09 1.94
CA GLY A 163 10.15 17.69 2.39
C GLY A 163 10.21 16.18 2.64
N ASP A 164 10.59 15.78 3.85
CA ASP A 164 10.71 14.39 4.28
C ASP A 164 9.45 13.84 4.97
N LYS A 165 8.35 14.61 4.99
CA LYS A 165 7.11 14.26 5.68
C LYS A 165 5.95 14.07 4.71
N PRO A 166 4.97 13.22 5.05
CA PRO A 166 3.74 13.11 4.26
C PRO A 166 2.97 14.43 4.25
N LYS A 167 2.48 14.83 3.08
CA LYS A 167 1.79 16.10 2.87
C LYS A 167 0.34 16.06 3.35
N GLY A 168 0.00 16.96 4.27
CA GLY A 168 -1.35 17.19 4.76
C GLY A 168 -1.70 16.35 6.00
N ALA A 169 -2.71 16.82 6.74
CA ALA A 169 -3.07 16.26 8.05
C ALA A 169 -3.53 14.80 8.00
N LEU A 170 -4.24 14.40 6.95
CA LEU A 170 -4.68 13.01 6.79
C LEU A 170 -3.48 12.09 6.55
N ALA A 171 -2.59 12.42 5.62
CA ALA A 171 -1.41 11.61 5.33
C ALA A 171 -0.49 11.47 6.55
N GLN A 172 -0.33 12.54 7.34
CA GLN A 172 0.38 12.48 8.62
C GLN A 172 -0.32 11.56 9.63
N SER A 173 -1.66 11.60 9.70
CA SER A 173 -2.42 10.68 10.57
C SER A 173 -2.24 9.23 10.15
N ILE A 174 -2.24 8.94 8.83
CA ILE A 174 -1.98 7.61 8.29
C ILE A 174 -0.54 7.18 8.63
N TYR A 175 0.46 8.08 8.54
CA TYR A 175 1.84 7.80 8.89
C TYR A 175 2.00 7.26 10.32
N TYR A 176 1.32 7.90 11.28
CA TYR A 176 1.37 7.43 12.67
C TYR A 176 0.65 6.10 12.88
N ASP A 177 -0.45 5.86 12.18
CA ASP A 177 -1.28 4.66 12.30
C ASP A 177 -0.70 3.45 11.53
N ALA A 178 -0.14 3.68 10.35
CA ALA A 178 0.34 2.66 9.43
C ALA A 178 1.38 1.71 10.03
N ASN A 179 1.32 0.46 9.62
CA ASN A 179 2.27 -0.57 10.04
C ASN A 179 3.62 -0.46 9.32
N VAL A 180 3.60 0.02 8.08
CA VAL A 180 4.80 0.26 7.25
C VAL A 180 4.68 1.63 6.61
N CYS A 181 5.75 2.42 6.65
CA CYS A 181 5.86 3.70 5.95
C CYS A 181 7.12 3.69 5.07
N ILE A 182 6.96 4.14 3.84
CA ILE A 182 7.99 4.09 2.81
C ILE A 182 8.12 5.47 2.17
N TYR A 183 9.26 6.09 2.30
CA TYR A 183 9.60 7.37 1.66
C TYR A 183 10.29 7.11 0.32
N VAL A 184 9.72 7.61 -0.76
CA VAL A 184 10.28 7.46 -2.11
C VAL A 184 10.86 8.79 -2.57
N HIS A 185 12.20 8.82 -2.71
CA HIS A 185 12.94 9.99 -3.14
C HIS A 185 14.11 9.60 -4.05
N GLY A 186 14.33 10.35 -5.11
CA GLY A 186 15.43 10.08 -6.05
C GLY A 186 15.46 8.65 -6.59
N PHE A 187 14.29 8.08 -6.85
CA PHE A 187 14.09 6.69 -7.32
C PHE A 187 14.60 5.61 -6.37
N VAL A 188 14.64 5.93 -5.08
CA VAL A 188 14.90 4.97 -3.99
C VAL A 188 13.71 5.00 -3.04
N ALA A 189 13.23 3.84 -2.65
CA ALA A 189 12.17 3.65 -1.67
C ALA A 189 12.80 3.24 -0.33
N ASN A 190 12.80 4.15 0.63
CA ASN A 190 13.33 3.96 1.98
C ASN A 190 12.23 3.57 2.94
N VAL A 191 12.37 2.44 3.62
CA VAL A 191 11.45 2.02 4.68
C VAL A 191 11.76 2.82 5.95
N THR A 192 10.98 3.86 6.21
CA THR A 192 11.14 4.76 7.36
C THR A 192 10.52 4.21 8.64
N LYS A 193 9.59 3.25 8.49
CA LYS A 193 8.93 2.57 9.59
C LYS A 193 8.47 1.19 9.15
N SER A 194 8.80 0.16 9.94
CA SER A 194 8.18 -1.17 9.82
C SER A 194 7.99 -1.78 11.21
N ARG A 195 6.79 -2.28 11.49
CA ARG A 195 6.48 -3.04 12.71
C ARG A 195 6.91 -4.50 12.60
N TYR A 196 7.52 -4.90 11.48
CA TYR A 196 7.80 -6.29 11.13
C TYR A 196 9.30 -6.61 11.05
N GLY A 197 10.13 -5.73 11.61
CA GLY A 197 11.57 -5.97 11.77
C GLY A 197 12.42 -5.64 10.52
N GLY A 198 11.82 -5.20 9.42
CA GLY A 198 12.56 -4.75 8.25
C GLY A 198 13.05 -3.31 8.39
N SER A 199 14.21 -3.03 7.81
CA SER A 199 14.75 -1.68 7.61
C SER A 199 15.67 -1.70 6.39
N GLY A 200 15.55 -0.70 5.52
CA GLY A 200 16.40 -0.64 4.33
C GLY A 200 15.77 0.11 3.18
N GLU A 201 16.41 0.00 2.04
CA GLU A 201 16.01 0.67 0.82
C GLU A 201 15.81 -0.31 -0.34
N ILE A 202 14.94 0.07 -1.26
CA ILE A 202 14.70 -0.65 -2.51
C ILE A 202 14.88 0.34 -3.66
N VAL A 203 15.84 0.08 -4.53
CA VAL A 203 16.04 0.88 -5.74
C VAL A 203 14.88 0.66 -6.70
N VAL A 204 14.18 1.74 -7.04
CA VAL A 204 13.04 1.76 -7.96
C VAL A 204 13.51 1.73 -9.42
N SER A 205 14.55 2.50 -9.74
CA SER A 205 15.17 2.55 -11.06
C SER A 205 16.63 2.97 -10.94
N GLU A 206 17.56 2.09 -11.30
CA GLU A 206 18.99 2.38 -11.17
C GLU A 206 19.43 3.53 -12.09
N SER A 207 18.98 3.51 -13.35
CA SER A 207 19.34 4.56 -14.32
C SER A 207 18.84 5.96 -13.88
N LYS A 208 17.57 6.04 -13.43
CA LYS A 208 17.01 7.30 -12.97
C LYS A 208 17.59 7.75 -11.62
N ARG A 209 17.96 6.80 -10.76
CA ARG A 209 18.68 7.11 -9.53
C ARG A 209 20.02 7.79 -9.84
N GLN A 210 20.81 7.18 -10.71
CA GLN A 210 22.11 7.74 -11.12
C GLN A 210 21.94 9.14 -11.75
N GLU A 211 21.01 9.30 -12.68
CA GLU A 211 20.69 10.59 -13.29
C GLU A 211 20.34 11.65 -12.22
N PHE A 212 19.43 11.34 -11.32
CA PHE A 212 18.96 12.25 -10.28
C PHE A 212 20.08 12.71 -9.35
N TRP A 213 20.95 11.79 -8.93
CA TRP A 213 22.02 12.11 -7.98
C TRP A 213 23.27 12.71 -8.64
N SER A 214 23.50 12.46 -9.94
CA SER A 214 24.58 13.12 -10.69
C SER A 214 24.35 14.61 -10.94
N ILE A 215 23.09 15.05 -11.01
CA ILE A 215 22.73 16.47 -11.21
C ILE A 215 22.85 17.27 -9.91
N LYS A 216 22.89 16.61 -8.76
CA LYS A 216 22.95 17.26 -7.42
C LYS A 216 24.35 17.35 -6.85
N GLN A 217 25.36 16.85 -7.55
CA GLN A 217 26.78 17.06 -7.25
C GLN A 217 27.31 18.26 -8.02
#